data_61b74f14c8773ff833096615a4f50b36
#
_entry.id   61b74f14c8773ff833096615a4f50b36
#
_cell.length_a   1.000
_cell.length_b   1.000
_cell.length_c   1.000
_cell.angle_alpha   90.00
_cell.angle_beta   90.00
_cell.angle_gamma   90.00
#
_symmetry.space_group_name_H-M   'P 1'
#
loop_
_entity.id
_entity.type
_entity.pdbx_description
1 polymer ?
#
loop_
_entity_poly.entity_id
_entity_poly.type
_entity_poly.pdbx_seq_one_letter_code
_entity_poly.pdbx_strand_id
1 'polypeptide(L)'
;MSRLLVRAGLAVAAVAVTIWLAPVRAQQRGAGHVAIEPKSSVEVRNVTPLVDGMRRSGELRLRVAREDPIVSGRVHARFDQYYRGVRVFGADVAQQQRGAEIVSLYGNVYDGIDIDPAPSLDAERAREIVEAAAGVEIGRRPELVVLPRDGGRYVLAWRVRAATNRDLREYFIDARTGAVVFDYSDLKTQSAVGRGTGVLGDSKKLSVSSSGGQFSTTDRLRPPAVNTYDMRGNFSRVNAYLNGTIQLLASDLATDTDNVWTDTAIVDAHVYAGWTYDYYFKRFSRRGLDNRDVALVSLVHPISRNAVFTQFEDFPEFFTNAFYAGDGVMVYGVGLPPGVTLGGQTWDFVSGALDIVAHELTHGVTDYSSRLIYQNESGALNEAFSDMMGTSIEFFFQEPGNGSLRADYAIAEDVVRPGGIRSMSDPAAHGDPDHYSRRFTGTADNGGVHINSGIPNHAFYLAIEGGTNRTSGLSVQGVGAANREQIERVFYRAFTQLLPANATFSVARAATIQAARDLFGQNSAAERAVTQAWTAVGVN
;
A
#
# COMPACT_ATOMS: atom_id res chain seq x y z
N MET A 1 26.95 84.01 9.65
CA MET A 1 28.01 83.87 8.64
C MET A 1 27.93 82.50 8.05
N SER A 2 27.97 82.46 6.75
CA SER A 2 28.10 81.35 5.79
C SER A 2 27.03 80.24 5.76
N ARG A 3 26.20 80.36 4.76
CA ARG A 3 25.30 79.33 4.21
C ARG A 3 26.11 78.30 3.42
N LEU A 4 25.84 77.02 3.56
CA LEU A 4 26.19 76.02 2.55
C LEU A 4 24.93 75.28 2.13
N LEU A 5 24.59 75.47 0.89
CA LEU A 5 23.56 74.73 0.15
C LEU A 5 24.09 73.31 -0.20
N VAL A 6 23.32 72.29 0.16
CA VAL A 6 23.52 70.94 -0.33
C VAL A 6 22.43 70.63 -1.35
N ARG A 7 22.80 70.47 -2.59
CA ARG A 7 21.94 69.97 -3.69
C ARG A 7 21.73 68.49 -3.53
N ALA A 8 20.49 68.05 -3.41
CA ALA A 8 20.10 66.64 -3.52
C ALA A 8 20.00 66.27 -5.01
N GLY A 9 20.87 65.38 -5.46
CA GLY A 9 20.78 64.74 -6.77
C GLY A 9 19.94 63.44 -6.63
N LEU A 10 18.81 63.38 -7.31
CA LEU A 10 18.08 62.15 -7.53
C LEU A 10 18.83 61.26 -8.52
N ALA A 11 19.39 60.15 -8.04
CA ALA A 11 19.86 59.07 -8.89
C ALA A 11 18.69 58.08 -9.09
N VAL A 12 18.13 58.04 -10.29
CA VAL A 12 17.19 57.01 -10.73
C VAL A 12 18.02 55.75 -11.02
N ALA A 13 18.01 54.78 -10.10
CA ALA A 13 18.57 53.47 -10.36
C ALA A 13 17.60 52.65 -11.20
N ALA A 14 17.90 52.48 -12.48
CA ALA A 14 17.21 51.53 -13.34
C ALA A 14 17.58 50.10 -12.88
N VAL A 15 16.68 49.42 -12.18
CA VAL A 15 16.82 48.00 -11.86
C VAL A 15 16.52 47.23 -13.17
N ALA A 16 17.58 46.81 -13.86
CA ALA A 16 17.49 45.82 -14.91
C ALA A 16 17.13 44.48 -14.29
N VAL A 17 15.87 44.07 -14.36
CA VAL A 17 15.44 42.72 -14.02
C VAL A 17 15.93 41.79 -15.13
N THR A 18 17.12 41.22 -14.94
CA THR A 18 17.59 40.12 -15.76
C THR A 18 16.80 38.88 -15.36
N ILE A 19 15.74 38.60 -16.14
CA ILE A 19 15.03 37.32 -16.06
C ILE A 19 16.01 36.25 -16.54
N TRP A 20 16.66 35.57 -15.62
CA TRP A 20 17.36 34.32 -15.90
C TRP A 20 16.29 33.30 -16.27
N LEU A 21 16.06 33.11 -17.57
CA LEU A 21 15.39 31.92 -18.09
C LEU A 21 16.33 30.73 -17.80
N ALA A 22 16.15 30.14 -16.62
CA ALA A 22 16.76 28.83 -16.37
C ALA A 22 16.22 27.87 -17.45
N PRO A 23 17.07 27.13 -18.16
CA PRO A 23 16.59 26.11 -19.07
C PRO A 23 15.71 25.14 -18.25
N VAL A 24 14.49 24.88 -18.73
CA VAL A 24 13.63 23.85 -18.17
C VAL A 24 14.42 22.54 -18.30
N ARG A 25 15.07 22.15 -17.22
CA ARG A 25 15.68 20.83 -17.15
C ARG A 25 14.55 19.82 -17.10
N ALA A 26 14.50 18.92 -18.09
CA ALA A 26 13.73 17.71 -17.99
C ALA A 26 13.94 17.13 -16.60
N GLN A 27 12.85 16.80 -15.89
CA GLN A 27 12.92 16.33 -14.51
C GLN A 27 13.77 15.05 -14.43
N GLN A 28 15.01 15.15 -13.93
CA GLN A 28 15.89 14.01 -13.73
C GLN A 28 15.34 13.15 -12.58
N ARG A 29 14.78 12.01 -12.93
CA ARG A 29 14.46 10.94 -11.96
C ARG A 29 15.61 9.94 -11.94
N GLY A 30 16.62 10.21 -11.13
CA GLY A 30 17.82 9.39 -11.05
C GLY A 30 18.89 9.79 -12.09
N ALA A 31 20.15 9.45 -11.83
CA ALA A 31 21.24 9.69 -12.79
C ALA A 31 20.96 8.90 -14.08
N GLY A 32 21.00 9.56 -15.23
CA GLY A 32 20.85 8.95 -16.54
C GLY A 32 19.42 8.86 -17.09
N HIS A 33 18.37 9.13 -16.32
CA HIS A 33 16.97 9.11 -16.81
C HIS A 33 16.47 10.52 -17.12
N VAL A 34 16.00 10.75 -18.35
CA VAL A 34 15.45 12.02 -18.83
C VAL A 34 14.02 11.81 -19.27
N ALA A 35 13.05 12.28 -18.45
CA ALA A 35 11.64 12.29 -18.83
C ALA A 35 11.34 13.48 -19.75
N ILE A 36 10.62 13.23 -20.84
CA ILE A 36 10.15 14.23 -21.80
C ILE A 36 8.64 14.37 -21.64
N GLU A 37 8.23 15.35 -20.84
CA GLU A 37 6.82 15.58 -20.46
C GLU A 37 6.46 17.07 -20.55
N PRO A 38 6.59 17.73 -21.71
CA PRO A 38 6.29 19.16 -21.84
C PRO A 38 4.79 19.41 -21.65
N LYS A 39 4.47 20.44 -20.85
CA LYS A 39 3.10 20.84 -20.53
C LYS A 39 2.59 22.01 -21.37
N SER A 40 3.45 22.58 -22.21
CA SER A 40 3.13 23.75 -23.06
C SER A 40 3.89 23.69 -24.38
N SER A 41 3.42 24.44 -25.38
CA SER A 41 4.11 24.59 -26.67
C SER A 41 5.50 25.24 -26.53
N VAL A 42 5.72 26.04 -25.50
CA VAL A 42 7.03 26.62 -25.19
C VAL A 42 7.99 25.52 -24.73
N GLU A 43 7.53 24.66 -23.82
CA GLU A 43 8.33 23.53 -23.34
C GLU A 43 8.60 22.51 -24.45
N VAL A 44 7.64 22.26 -25.35
CA VAL A 44 7.87 21.42 -26.56
C VAL A 44 9.04 21.99 -27.37
N ARG A 45 9.06 23.31 -27.63
CA ARG A 45 10.17 23.95 -28.35
C ARG A 45 11.51 23.81 -27.62
N ASN A 46 11.50 23.83 -26.28
CA ASN A 46 12.73 23.72 -25.47
C ASN A 46 13.33 22.29 -25.48
N VAL A 47 12.49 21.25 -25.54
CA VAL A 47 12.97 19.86 -25.56
C VAL A 47 13.21 19.32 -26.99
N THR A 48 12.64 19.96 -28.01
CA THR A 48 12.83 19.58 -29.42
C THR A 48 14.31 19.47 -29.83
N PRO A 49 15.21 20.42 -29.47
CA PRO A 49 16.63 20.34 -29.84
C PRO A 49 17.34 19.09 -29.29
N LEU A 50 16.96 18.60 -28.10
CA LEU A 50 17.47 17.36 -27.52
C LEU A 50 17.08 16.17 -28.41
N VAL A 51 15.79 16.02 -28.69
CA VAL A 51 15.25 14.93 -29.52
C VAL A 51 15.85 14.96 -30.93
N ASP A 52 15.93 16.13 -31.54
CA ASP A 52 16.55 16.28 -32.86
C ASP A 52 18.06 16.00 -32.85
N GLY A 53 18.76 16.34 -31.77
CA GLY A 53 20.16 15.97 -31.56
C GLY A 53 20.33 14.45 -31.55
N MET A 54 19.55 13.75 -30.75
CA MET A 54 19.57 12.29 -30.66
C MET A 54 19.14 11.58 -31.97
N ARG A 55 18.24 12.20 -32.73
CA ARG A 55 17.89 11.70 -34.08
C ARG A 55 19.05 11.87 -35.06
N ARG A 56 19.75 12.99 -35.05
CA ARG A 56 20.90 13.24 -35.94
C ARG A 56 22.09 12.36 -35.58
N SER A 57 22.31 12.07 -34.30
CA SER A 57 23.38 11.14 -33.86
C SER A 57 23.06 9.68 -34.14
N GLY A 58 21.80 9.35 -34.47
CA GLY A 58 21.31 7.98 -34.64
C GLY A 58 21.01 7.26 -33.34
N GLU A 59 21.01 7.98 -32.22
CA GLU A 59 20.57 7.48 -30.92
C GLU A 59 19.05 7.29 -30.85
N LEU A 60 18.26 8.12 -31.54
CA LEU A 60 16.83 7.90 -31.73
C LEU A 60 16.56 7.47 -33.18
N ARG A 61 15.96 6.28 -33.34
CA ARG A 61 15.61 5.72 -34.66
C ARG A 61 14.11 5.59 -34.77
N LEU A 62 13.58 5.97 -35.94
CA LEU A 62 12.15 5.85 -36.24
C LEU A 62 11.73 4.37 -36.21
N ARG A 63 10.77 4.06 -35.32
CA ARG A 63 10.11 2.75 -35.29
C ARG A 63 8.88 2.71 -36.20
N VAL A 64 8.02 3.73 -36.11
CA VAL A 64 6.78 3.84 -36.90
C VAL A 64 6.34 5.29 -37.04
N ALA A 65 5.78 5.63 -38.20
CA ALA A 65 5.05 6.88 -38.41
C ALA A 65 3.68 6.56 -39.04
N ARG A 66 2.62 7.23 -38.58
CA ARG A 66 1.26 7.07 -39.08
C ARG A 66 0.53 8.41 -39.10
N GLU A 67 -0.32 8.62 -40.11
CA GLU A 67 -1.24 9.74 -40.12
C GLU A 67 -2.31 9.58 -39.02
N ASP A 68 -2.73 10.72 -38.45
CA ASP A 68 -3.81 10.76 -37.47
C ASP A 68 -5.15 10.52 -38.21
N PRO A 69 -5.94 9.51 -37.79
CA PRO A 69 -7.20 9.22 -38.48
C PRO A 69 -8.29 10.27 -38.23
N ILE A 70 -8.10 11.17 -37.27
CA ILE A 70 -9.11 12.18 -36.87
C ILE A 70 -8.68 13.58 -37.29
N VAL A 71 -7.40 13.92 -37.14
CA VAL A 71 -6.88 15.27 -37.40
C VAL A 71 -6.04 15.27 -38.65
N SER A 72 -6.62 15.75 -39.76
CA SER A 72 -5.95 15.80 -41.06
C SER A 72 -4.63 16.57 -41.02
N GLY A 73 -3.61 16.03 -41.69
CA GLY A 73 -2.26 16.58 -41.77
C GLY A 73 -1.42 16.43 -40.49
N ARG A 74 -1.93 15.71 -39.50
CA ARG A 74 -1.15 15.34 -38.30
C ARG A 74 -0.52 13.98 -38.49
N VAL A 75 0.75 13.85 -38.09
CA VAL A 75 1.49 12.57 -38.12
C VAL A 75 1.94 12.22 -36.71
N HIS A 76 1.75 10.97 -36.31
CA HIS A 76 2.28 10.38 -35.09
C HIS A 76 3.51 9.55 -35.44
N ALA A 77 4.64 9.88 -34.83
CA ALA A 77 5.89 9.13 -34.98
C ALA A 77 6.34 8.60 -33.63
N ARG A 78 6.92 7.40 -33.63
CA ARG A 78 7.56 6.81 -32.46
C ARG A 78 9.00 6.44 -32.79
N PHE A 79 9.89 6.78 -31.85
CA PHE A 79 11.31 6.56 -31.98
C PHE A 79 11.78 5.72 -30.80
N ASP A 80 12.61 4.70 -31.06
CA ASP A 80 13.29 3.93 -30.02
C ASP A 80 14.71 4.46 -29.83
N GLN A 81 15.20 4.46 -28.58
CA GLN A 81 16.58 4.84 -28.27
C GLN A 81 17.54 3.67 -28.48
N TYR A 82 18.71 3.98 -29.03
CA TYR A 82 19.82 3.05 -29.23
C TYR A 82 21.11 3.62 -28.65
N TYR A 83 21.92 2.75 -28.07
CA TYR A 83 23.27 3.04 -27.65
C TYR A 83 24.26 2.17 -28.43
N ARG A 84 25.11 2.78 -29.23
CA ARG A 84 26.09 2.06 -30.08
C ARG A 84 25.49 0.86 -30.85
N GLY A 85 24.26 1.04 -31.33
CA GLY A 85 23.56 0.03 -32.12
C GLY A 85 22.71 -0.95 -31.32
N VAL A 86 22.78 -0.99 -30.00
CA VAL A 86 21.97 -1.80 -29.11
C VAL A 86 20.77 -0.98 -28.61
N ARG A 87 19.55 -1.54 -28.68
CA ARG A 87 18.34 -0.85 -28.23
C ARG A 87 18.35 -0.67 -26.70
N VAL A 88 17.97 0.51 -26.23
CA VAL A 88 17.78 0.79 -24.80
C VAL A 88 16.36 0.38 -24.42
N PHE A 89 16.23 -0.55 -23.49
CA PHE A 89 14.93 -1.07 -23.07
C PHE A 89 14.12 -0.02 -22.31
N GLY A 90 12.83 0.17 -22.69
CA GLY A 90 11.95 1.15 -22.06
C GLY A 90 12.21 2.61 -22.45
N ALA A 91 13.12 2.85 -23.42
CA ALA A 91 13.45 4.18 -23.91
C ALA A 91 12.81 4.45 -25.27
N ASP A 92 11.80 5.30 -25.28
CA ASP A 92 11.16 5.72 -26.53
C ASP A 92 10.63 7.16 -26.46
N VAL A 93 10.39 7.76 -27.63
CA VAL A 93 9.78 9.08 -27.78
C VAL A 93 8.61 9.00 -28.74
N ALA A 94 7.46 9.48 -28.29
CA ALA A 94 6.27 9.72 -29.10
C ALA A 94 6.22 11.19 -29.51
N GLN A 95 6.11 11.44 -30.83
CA GLN A 95 6.04 12.79 -31.41
C GLN A 95 4.77 12.93 -32.22
N GLN A 96 4.08 14.05 -32.05
CA GLN A 96 3.04 14.50 -32.97
C GLN A 96 3.54 15.72 -33.74
N GLN A 97 3.36 15.74 -35.05
CA GLN A 97 3.74 16.86 -35.91
C GLN A 97 2.66 17.21 -36.92
N ARG A 98 2.60 18.48 -37.31
CA ARG A 98 1.80 18.98 -38.43
C ARG A 98 2.76 19.73 -39.38
N GLY A 99 3.01 19.14 -40.54
CA GLY A 99 4.08 19.66 -41.43
C GLY A 99 5.43 19.64 -40.71
N ALA A 100 6.08 20.80 -40.61
CA ALA A 100 7.34 20.98 -39.90
C ALA A 100 7.18 21.28 -38.37
N GLU A 101 5.97 21.57 -37.93
CA GLU A 101 5.69 21.94 -36.53
C GLU A 101 5.53 20.70 -35.65
N ILE A 102 6.31 20.60 -34.58
CA ILE A 102 6.13 19.59 -33.52
C ILE A 102 5.04 20.08 -32.58
N VAL A 103 3.94 19.36 -32.52
CA VAL A 103 2.76 19.70 -31.70
C VAL A 103 2.93 19.17 -30.27
N SER A 104 3.47 17.96 -30.13
CA SER A 104 3.74 17.34 -28.82
C SER A 104 4.89 16.35 -28.88
N LEU A 105 5.56 16.20 -27.74
CA LEU A 105 6.63 15.23 -27.49
C LEU A 105 6.41 14.61 -26.13
N TYR A 106 6.42 13.27 -26.04
CA TYR A 106 6.36 12.55 -24.78
C TYR A 106 7.30 11.34 -24.84
N GLY A 107 7.97 11.04 -23.76
CA GLY A 107 8.81 9.84 -23.71
C GLY A 107 9.81 9.82 -22.57
N ASN A 108 10.63 8.78 -22.60
CA ASN A 108 11.74 8.60 -21.69
C ASN A 108 12.98 8.27 -22.50
N VAL A 109 14.07 8.94 -22.21
CA VAL A 109 15.38 8.63 -22.77
C VAL A 109 16.41 8.54 -21.65
N TYR A 110 17.53 7.90 -21.94
CA TYR A 110 18.60 7.70 -20.98
C TYR A 110 19.90 8.31 -21.53
N ASP A 111 20.62 9.03 -20.69
CA ASP A 111 21.92 9.60 -20.99
C ASP A 111 23.02 8.97 -20.13
N GLY A 112 24.26 9.32 -20.38
CA GLY A 112 25.40 8.85 -19.60
C GLY A 112 25.60 7.32 -19.64
N ILE A 113 25.11 6.65 -20.69
CA ILE A 113 25.33 5.22 -20.87
C ILE A 113 26.79 4.99 -21.19
N ASP A 114 27.51 4.29 -20.30
CA ASP A 114 28.92 3.95 -20.48
C ASP A 114 29.13 2.45 -20.18
N ILE A 115 28.78 1.62 -21.18
CA ILE A 115 28.99 0.18 -21.14
C ILE A 115 29.57 -0.30 -22.48
N ASP A 116 30.32 -1.37 -22.44
CA ASP A 116 30.74 -2.06 -23.65
C ASP A 116 29.53 -2.80 -24.26
N PRO A 117 29.16 -2.53 -25.53
CA PRO A 117 28.01 -3.17 -26.18
C PRO A 117 28.27 -4.59 -26.68
N ALA A 118 29.48 -5.12 -26.53
CA ALA A 118 29.83 -6.47 -26.95
C ALA A 118 29.46 -7.49 -25.88
N PRO A 119 28.57 -8.47 -26.13
CA PRO A 119 28.25 -9.52 -25.18
C PRO A 119 29.38 -10.54 -25.07
N SER A 120 29.67 -11.04 -23.85
CA SER A 120 30.57 -12.19 -23.65
C SER A 120 29.83 -13.53 -23.77
N LEU A 121 28.53 -13.51 -23.53
CA LEU A 121 27.63 -14.64 -23.63
C LEU A 121 26.77 -14.48 -24.90
N ASP A 122 26.68 -15.50 -25.72
CA ASP A 122 25.88 -15.46 -26.93
C ASP A 122 24.37 -15.63 -26.66
N ALA A 123 23.55 -15.39 -27.68
CA ALA A 123 22.09 -15.48 -27.59
C ALA A 123 21.61 -16.89 -27.27
N GLU A 124 22.31 -17.90 -27.77
CA GLU A 124 21.96 -19.30 -27.57
C GLU A 124 22.12 -19.70 -26.12
N ARG A 125 23.25 -19.34 -25.53
CA ARG A 125 23.49 -19.62 -24.12
C ARG A 125 22.50 -18.88 -23.19
N ALA A 126 22.12 -17.65 -23.54
CA ALA A 126 21.09 -16.93 -22.81
C ALA A 126 19.71 -17.61 -22.90
N ARG A 127 19.38 -18.18 -24.05
CA ARG A 127 18.16 -18.99 -24.26
C ARG A 127 18.17 -20.22 -23.38
N GLU A 128 19.25 -21.02 -23.41
CA GLU A 128 19.39 -22.23 -22.60
C GLU A 128 19.22 -21.97 -21.11
N ILE A 129 19.76 -20.85 -20.59
CA ILE A 129 19.59 -20.45 -19.18
C ILE A 129 18.12 -20.29 -18.85
N VAL A 130 17.35 -19.63 -19.73
CA VAL A 130 15.92 -19.40 -19.47
C VAL A 130 15.12 -20.68 -19.67
N GLU A 131 15.44 -21.52 -20.64
CA GLU A 131 14.83 -22.83 -20.85
C GLU A 131 14.98 -23.72 -19.61
N ALA A 132 16.17 -23.75 -19.04
CA ALA A 132 16.43 -24.48 -17.78
C ALA A 132 15.63 -23.90 -16.59
N ALA A 133 15.51 -22.57 -16.49
CA ALA A 133 14.79 -21.92 -15.43
C ALA A 133 13.26 -22.02 -15.56
N ALA A 134 12.73 -21.95 -16.79
CA ALA A 134 11.30 -21.96 -17.08
C ALA A 134 10.73 -23.36 -17.34
N GLY A 135 11.59 -24.34 -17.61
CA GLY A 135 11.18 -25.71 -17.93
C GLY A 135 10.46 -25.85 -19.28
N VAL A 136 10.75 -24.97 -20.24
CA VAL A 136 10.11 -24.95 -21.57
C VAL A 136 11.14 -24.70 -22.66
N GLU A 137 10.91 -25.22 -23.86
CA GLU A 137 11.72 -24.94 -25.04
C GLU A 137 11.33 -23.56 -25.63
N ILE A 138 12.32 -22.76 -26.04
CA ILE A 138 12.13 -21.42 -26.57
C ILE A 138 12.64 -21.31 -28.01
N GLY A 139 11.72 -21.28 -28.96
CA GLY A 139 12.06 -21.12 -30.39
C GLY A 139 12.39 -19.68 -30.82
N ARG A 140 12.11 -18.68 -29.99
CA ARG A 140 12.34 -17.26 -30.32
C ARG A 140 13.76 -16.84 -30.00
N ARG A 141 14.42 -16.13 -30.93
CA ARG A 141 15.77 -15.62 -30.73
C ARG A 141 15.78 -14.51 -29.65
N PRO A 142 16.68 -14.55 -28.66
CA PRO A 142 16.91 -13.48 -27.72
C PRO A 142 17.26 -12.15 -28.37
N GLU A 143 16.85 -11.04 -27.74
CA GLU A 143 17.17 -9.68 -28.16
C GLU A 143 18.25 -9.08 -27.23
N LEU A 144 19.35 -8.57 -27.79
CA LEU A 144 20.33 -7.84 -26.98
C LEU A 144 19.83 -6.43 -26.72
N VAL A 145 19.81 -6.01 -25.44
CA VAL A 145 19.35 -4.70 -25.00
C VAL A 145 20.28 -4.09 -23.97
N VAL A 146 20.30 -2.77 -23.90
CA VAL A 146 20.78 -2.04 -22.73
C VAL A 146 19.62 -1.93 -21.76
N LEU A 147 19.74 -2.52 -20.57
CA LEU A 147 18.75 -2.49 -19.51
C LEU A 147 19.11 -1.41 -18.48
N PRO A 148 18.35 -0.30 -18.40
CA PRO A 148 18.51 0.67 -17.32
C PRO A 148 18.10 0.07 -15.97
N ARG A 149 18.89 0.39 -14.92
CA ARG A 149 18.65 -0.07 -13.55
C ARG A 149 18.64 1.13 -12.60
N ASP A 150 18.12 0.92 -11.41
CA ASP A 150 18.09 1.95 -10.39
C ASP A 150 19.50 2.51 -10.08
N GLY A 151 19.54 3.80 -9.74
CA GLY A 151 20.79 4.50 -9.44
C GLY A 151 21.65 4.83 -10.67
N GLY A 152 21.05 4.91 -11.87
CA GLY A 152 21.74 5.31 -13.11
C GLY A 152 22.72 4.26 -13.65
N ARG A 153 22.55 3.01 -13.25
CA ARG A 153 23.36 1.88 -13.75
C ARG A 153 22.75 1.33 -15.04
N TYR A 154 23.59 0.76 -15.88
CA TYR A 154 23.17 0.09 -17.11
C TYR A 154 23.78 -1.29 -17.18
N VAL A 155 23.00 -2.25 -17.65
CA VAL A 155 23.41 -3.64 -17.86
C VAL A 155 23.19 -4.01 -19.32
N LEU A 156 24.19 -4.59 -19.97
CA LEU A 156 23.99 -5.26 -21.26
C LEU A 156 23.32 -6.60 -20.99
N ALA A 157 22.12 -6.81 -21.51
CA ALA A 157 21.34 -7.99 -21.20
C ALA A 157 20.70 -8.62 -22.45
N TRP A 158 20.58 -9.94 -22.44
CA TRP A 158 19.74 -10.68 -23.37
C TRP A 158 18.30 -10.72 -22.85
N ARG A 159 17.37 -10.16 -23.59
CA ARG A 159 15.94 -10.27 -23.35
C ARG A 159 15.41 -11.55 -23.98
N VAL A 160 14.83 -12.42 -23.17
CA VAL A 160 14.31 -13.73 -23.56
C VAL A 160 12.88 -13.85 -23.07
N ARG A 161 11.96 -14.23 -23.95
CA ARG A 161 10.55 -14.48 -23.60
C ARG A 161 10.30 -15.97 -23.51
N ALA A 162 9.79 -16.43 -22.37
CA ALA A 162 9.33 -17.80 -22.14
C ALA A 162 7.81 -17.83 -21.95
N ALA A 163 7.14 -18.74 -22.66
CA ALA A 163 5.72 -19.03 -22.51
C ALA A 163 5.56 -20.40 -21.85
N THR A 164 4.96 -20.42 -20.66
CA THR A 164 4.57 -21.64 -19.95
C THR A 164 3.05 -21.81 -19.99
N ASN A 165 2.53 -22.91 -19.46
CA ASN A 165 1.08 -23.10 -19.32
C ASN A 165 0.40 -22.05 -18.40
N ARG A 166 1.18 -21.31 -17.61
CA ARG A 166 0.68 -20.41 -16.55
C ARG A 166 1.17 -18.98 -16.67
N ASP A 167 2.23 -18.71 -17.43
CA ASP A 167 2.84 -17.39 -17.51
C ASP A 167 3.46 -17.13 -18.88
N LEU A 168 3.53 -15.86 -19.27
CA LEU A 168 4.31 -15.34 -20.38
C LEU A 168 5.35 -14.38 -19.79
N ARG A 169 6.57 -14.88 -19.58
CA ARG A 169 7.56 -14.16 -18.80
C ARG A 169 8.69 -13.61 -19.65
N GLU A 170 9.06 -12.39 -19.39
CA GLU A 170 10.24 -11.74 -19.96
C GLU A 170 11.38 -11.85 -18.98
N TYR A 171 12.50 -12.42 -19.41
CA TYR A 171 13.74 -12.55 -18.65
C TYR A 171 14.81 -11.65 -19.26
N PHE A 172 15.63 -11.06 -18.39
CA PHE A 172 16.82 -10.30 -18.78
C PHE A 172 18.03 -10.95 -18.16
N ILE A 173 18.86 -11.53 -19.02
CA ILE A 173 20.06 -12.27 -18.64
C ILE A 173 21.26 -11.34 -18.87
N ASP A 174 22.03 -11.07 -17.85
CA ASP A 174 23.28 -10.32 -17.98
C ASP A 174 24.16 -10.96 -19.06
N ALA A 175 24.47 -10.21 -20.11
CA ALA A 175 25.18 -10.71 -21.29
C ALA A 175 26.68 -11.01 -21.04
N ARG A 176 27.17 -10.83 -19.80
CA ARG A 176 28.52 -11.14 -19.38
C ARG A 176 28.58 -12.30 -18.41
N THR A 177 27.70 -12.30 -17.41
CA THR A 177 27.71 -13.26 -16.31
C THR A 177 26.73 -14.42 -16.46
N GLY A 178 25.67 -14.26 -17.27
CA GLY A 178 24.60 -15.22 -17.38
C GLY A 178 23.58 -15.17 -16.23
N ALA A 179 23.71 -14.23 -15.30
CA ALA A 179 22.76 -14.07 -14.21
C ALA A 179 21.42 -13.49 -14.70
N VAL A 180 20.30 -13.94 -14.13
CA VAL A 180 19.00 -13.27 -14.30
C VAL A 180 19.05 -11.98 -13.50
N VAL A 181 19.07 -10.83 -14.18
CA VAL A 181 19.17 -9.52 -13.55
C VAL A 181 17.82 -8.82 -13.40
N PHE A 182 16.85 -9.25 -14.18
CA PHE A 182 15.47 -8.76 -14.10
C PHE A 182 14.54 -9.75 -14.79
N ASP A 183 13.32 -9.87 -14.30
CA ASP A 183 12.25 -10.58 -14.99
C ASP A 183 10.89 -10.04 -14.59
N TYR A 184 9.88 -10.21 -15.43
CA TYR A 184 8.50 -9.85 -15.14
C TYR A 184 7.52 -10.69 -15.98
N SER A 185 6.29 -10.88 -15.48
CA SER A 185 5.21 -11.47 -16.24
C SER A 185 4.67 -10.48 -17.28
N ASP A 186 4.69 -10.84 -18.54
CA ASP A 186 4.06 -10.11 -19.65
C ASP A 186 2.68 -10.69 -20.01
N LEU A 187 2.16 -11.58 -19.17
CA LEU A 187 0.81 -12.13 -19.35
C LEU A 187 -0.21 -11.02 -19.12
N LYS A 188 -0.90 -10.65 -20.18
CA LYS A 188 -1.96 -9.63 -20.13
C LYS A 188 -3.23 -10.30 -19.58
N THR A 189 -3.33 -10.34 -18.25
CA THR A 189 -4.55 -10.78 -17.58
C THR A 189 -5.61 -9.69 -17.70
N GLN A 190 -6.85 -10.09 -17.95
CA GLN A 190 -7.96 -9.16 -17.92
C GLN A 190 -8.46 -9.04 -16.46
N SER A 191 -8.55 -7.82 -15.96
CA SER A 191 -9.26 -7.56 -14.71
C SER A 191 -10.74 -7.83 -14.92
N ALA A 192 -11.36 -8.51 -13.96
CA ALA A 192 -12.78 -8.81 -13.97
C ALA A 192 -13.40 -8.41 -12.63
N VAL A 193 -14.69 -8.17 -12.63
CA VAL A 193 -15.46 -7.95 -11.40
C VAL A 193 -16.34 -9.16 -11.17
N GLY A 194 -16.02 -9.91 -10.13
CA GLY A 194 -16.83 -10.99 -9.61
C GLY A 194 -17.85 -10.50 -8.58
N ARG A 195 -18.69 -11.41 -8.12
CA ARG A 195 -19.57 -11.23 -6.99
C ARG A 195 -19.46 -12.44 -6.07
N GLY A 196 -19.59 -12.20 -4.79
CA GLY A 196 -19.57 -13.28 -3.79
C GLY A 196 -20.42 -12.95 -2.60
N THR A 197 -20.62 -13.94 -1.76
CA THR A 197 -21.32 -13.79 -0.48
C THR A 197 -20.28 -13.81 0.64
N GLY A 198 -20.30 -12.81 1.52
CA GLY A 198 -19.44 -12.75 2.69
C GLY A 198 -19.91 -13.68 3.83
N VAL A 199 -19.10 -13.75 4.89
CA VAL A 199 -19.37 -14.57 6.10
C VAL A 199 -20.71 -14.21 6.73
N LEU A 200 -21.09 -12.95 6.68
CA LEU A 200 -22.34 -12.45 7.25
C LEU A 200 -23.54 -12.51 6.27
N GLY A 201 -23.36 -13.14 5.12
CA GLY A 201 -24.43 -13.36 4.13
C GLY A 201 -24.67 -12.18 3.19
N ASP A 202 -23.91 -11.13 3.27
CA ASP A 202 -23.99 -9.96 2.40
C ASP A 202 -23.35 -10.22 1.03
N SER A 203 -23.80 -9.49 0.02
CA SER A 203 -23.26 -9.60 -1.34
C SER A 203 -22.19 -8.57 -1.59
N LYS A 204 -21.03 -9.01 -2.04
CA LYS A 204 -19.86 -8.19 -2.32
C LYS A 204 -19.43 -8.30 -3.78
N LYS A 205 -18.82 -7.21 -4.28
CA LYS A 205 -18.12 -7.22 -5.57
C LYS A 205 -16.63 -7.46 -5.32
N LEU A 206 -16.05 -8.40 -6.06
CA LEU A 206 -14.65 -8.75 -5.99
C LEU A 206 -13.92 -8.24 -7.23
N SER A 207 -12.79 -7.58 -7.04
CA SER A 207 -11.85 -7.27 -8.11
C SER A 207 -10.90 -8.46 -8.30
N VAL A 208 -11.00 -9.16 -9.40
CA VAL A 208 -10.30 -10.43 -9.68
C VAL A 208 -9.57 -10.37 -11.02
N SER A 209 -8.68 -11.31 -11.28
CA SER A 209 -8.06 -11.49 -12.57
C SER A 209 -8.67 -12.70 -13.31
N SER A 210 -8.83 -12.58 -14.62
CA SER A 210 -9.31 -13.66 -15.48
C SER A 210 -8.22 -14.10 -16.45
N SER A 211 -8.02 -15.41 -16.59
CA SER A 211 -7.09 -15.99 -17.53
C SER A 211 -7.55 -17.39 -17.93
N GLY A 212 -7.63 -17.69 -19.24
CA GLY A 212 -7.97 -19.02 -19.74
C GLY A 212 -9.33 -19.55 -19.30
N GLY A 213 -10.31 -18.68 -19.04
CA GLY A 213 -11.64 -19.07 -18.57
C GLY A 213 -11.73 -19.34 -17.06
N GLN A 214 -10.68 -19.08 -16.30
CA GLN A 214 -10.64 -19.18 -14.84
C GLN A 214 -10.45 -17.80 -14.23
N PHE A 215 -11.08 -17.56 -13.10
CA PHE A 215 -10.93 -16.35 -12.29
C PHE A 215 -10.05 -16.67 -11.07
N SER A 216 -9.25 -15.69 -10.63
CA SER A 216 -8.39 -15.80 -9.45
C SER A 216 -8.48 -14.54 -8.60
N THR A 217 -8.33 -14.70 -7.29
CA THR A 217 -8.33 -13.61 -6.29
C THR A 217 -7.03 -12.81 -6.35
N THR A 218 -6.79 -12.19 -7.50
CA THR A 218 -5.73 -11.21 -7.72
C THR A 218 -6.36 -9.93 -8.21
N ASP A 219 -6.43 -8.91 -7.35
CA ASP A 219 -6.83 -7.56 -7.72
C ASP A 219 -5.61 -6.78 -8.23
N ARG A 220 -5.72 -6.27 -9.44
CA ARG A 220 -4.72 -5.40 -10.10
C ARG A 220 -5.30 -4.04 -10.49
N LEU A 221 -6.53 -3.72 -10.06
CA LEU A 221 -7.15 -2.41 -10.30
C LEU A 221 -6.61 -1.38 -9.31
N ARG A 222 -6.24 -1.82 -8.10
CA ARG A 222 -5.50 -1.01 -7.13
C ARG A 222 -4.01 -1.02 -7.46
N PRO A 223 -3.25 0.03 -7.12
CA PRO A 223 -1.80 0.06 -7.35
C PRO A 223 -1.04 -1.11 -6.70
N PRO A 224 -1.27 -1.52 -5.42
CA PRO A 224 -0.72 -2.76 -4.91
C PRO A 224 -1.49 -3.95 -5.49
N ALA A 225 -0.79 -5.06 -5.72
CA ALA A 225 -1.46 -6.31 -5.95
C ALA A 225 -2.11 -6.78 -4.63
N VAL A 226 -3.42 -7.05 -4.66
CA VAL A 226 -4.11 -7.70 -3.53
C VAL A 226 -4.36 -9.15 -3.92
N ASN A 227 -3.72 -10.07 -3.22
CA ASN A 227 -3.78 -11.50 -3.50
C ASN A 227 -4.37 -12.26 -2.31
N THR A 228 -5.33 -13.14 -2.56
CA THR A 228 -5.89 -14.00 -1.53
C THR A 228 -5.64 -15.45 -1.88
N TYR A 229 -4.97 -16.16 -1.00
CA TYR A 229 -4.56 -17.55 -1.16
C TYR A 229 -5.42 -18.46 -0.29
N ASP A 230 -5.95 -19.51 -0.89
CA ASP A 230 -6.63 -20.59 -0.19
C ASP A 230 -5.61 -21.65 0.19
N MET A 231 -5.29 -21.73 1.49
CA MET A 231 -4.32 -22.69 2.00
C MET A 231 -4.91 -24.09 2.19
N ARG A 232 -6.22 -24.25 2.00
CA ARG A 232 -6.94 -25.55 1.99
C ARG A 232 -6.66 -26.42 3.22
N GLY A 233 -6.48 -25.80 4.39
CA GLY A 233 -6.15 -26.48 5.63
C GLY A 233 -4.72 -27.04 5.70
N ASN A 234 -3.83 -26.62 4.80
CA ASN A 234 -2.46 -27.10 4.77
C ASN A 234 -1.54 -26.26 5.65
N PHE A 235 -1.62 -26.51 6.96
CA PHE A 235 -0.81 -25.81 7.97
C PHE A 235 0.70 -25.89 7.68
N SER A 236 1.21 -27.06 7.26
CA SER A 236 2.63 -27.22 6.95
C SER A 236 3.10 -26.28 5.85
N ARG A 237 2.25 -26.01 4.85
CA ARG A 237 2.54 -25.08 3.76
C ARG A 237 2.52 -23.62 4.24
N VAL A 238 1.56 -23.26 5.10
CA VAL A 238 1.50 -21.94 5.74
C VAL A 238 2.79 -21.70 6.54
N ASN A 239 3.14 -22.64 7.42
CA ASN A 239 4.34 -22.54 8.25
C ASN A 239 5.62 -22.45 7.41
N ALA A 240 5.75 -23.26 6.36
CA ALA A 240 6.88 -23.21 5.45
C ALA A 240 7.00 -21.87 4.72
N TYR A 241 5.88 -21.25 4.32
CA TYR A 241 5.86 -19.93 3.72
C TYR A 241 6.26 -18.84 4.73
N LEU A 242 5.66 -18.83 5.92
CA LEU A 242 5.98 -17.86 6.98
C LEU A 242 7.45 -17.93 7.43
N ASN A 243 8.06 -19.12 7.39
CA ASN A 243 9.49 -19.30 7.66
C ASN A 243 10.39 -19.03 6.43
N GLY A 244 9.85 -18.58 5.31
CA GLY A 244 10.61 -18.25 4.11
C GLY A 244 11.24 -19.44 3.36
N THR A 245 10.82 -20.68 3.68
CA THR A 245 11.38 -21.90 3.09
C THR A 245 10.74 -22.26 1.75
N ILE A 246 9.57 -21.69 1.44
CA ILE A 246 8.89 -21.83 0.16
C ILE A 246 8.33 -20.48 -0.31
N GLN A 247 7.94 -20.42 -1.59
CA GLN A 247 7.16 -19.34 -2.16
C GLN A 247 5.70 -19.79 -2.41
N LEU A 248 4.76 -18.85 -2.34
CA LEU A 248 3.39 -19.08 -2.79
C LEU A 248 3.35 -19.16 -4.31
N LEU A 249 2.54 -20.07 -4.83
CA LEU A 249 2.39 -20.31 -6.25
C LEU A 249 1.03 -19.79 -6.73
N ALA A 250 0.89 -19.56 -8.03
CA ALA A 250 -0.40 -19.24 -8.63
C ALA A 250 -1.48 -20.32 -8.36
N SER A 251 -1.08 -21.58 -8.13
CA SER A 251 -1.98 -22.66 -7.74
C SER A 251 -2.50 -22.58 -6.31
N ASP A 252 -1.91 -21.73 -5.47
CA ASP A 252 -2.38 -21.49 -4.10
C ASP A 252 -3.42 -20.36 -4.06
N LEU A 253 -3.50 -19.52 -5.11
CA LEU A 253 -4.56 -18.53 -5.21
C LEU A 253 -5.94 -19.19 -5.14
N ALA A 254 -6.87 -18.54 -4.48
CA ALA A 254 -8.26 -18.94 -4.59
C ALA A 254 -8.75 -18.70 -6.03
N THR A 255 -9.48 -19.66 -6.58
CA THR A 255 -9.93 -19.65 -7.98
C THR A 255 -11.38 -20.06 -8.11
N ASP A 256 -12.03 -19.52 -9.14
CA ASP A 256 -13.42 -19.79 -9.47
C ASP A 256 -13.60 -19.90 -11.00
N THR A 257 -14.63 -20.63 -11.45
CA THR A 257 -14.85 -20.88 -12.88
C THR A 257 -15.98 -20.04 -13.48
N ASP A 258 -16.91 -19.56 -12.69
CA ASP A 258 -18.07 -18.79 -13.13
C ASP A 258 -18.10 -17.34 -12.59
N ASN A 259 -17.09 -16.98 -11.77
CA ASN A 259 -16.96 -15.68 -11.13
C ASN A 259 -18.07 -15.34 -10.11
N VAL A 260 -18.71 -16.41 -9.55
CA VAL A 260 -19.68 -16.32 -8.46
C VAL A 260 -19.13 -17.03 -7.23
N TRP A 261 -18.42 -16.27 -6.42
CA TRP A 261 -17.61 -16.77 -5.30
C TRP A 261 -18.46 -17.19 -4.12
N THR A 262 -18.37 -18.44 -3.74
CA THR A 262 -19.18 -19.06 -2.67
C THR A 262 -18.41 -19.29 -1.37
N ASP A 263 -17.08 -19.22 -1.39
CA ASP A 263 -16.27 -19.28 -0.18
C ASP A 263 -16.29 -17.93 0.53
N THR A 264 -17.05 -17.87 1.61
CA THR A 264 -17.34 -16.62 2.31
C THR A 264 -16.11 -16.00 2.96
N ALA A 265 -15.21 -16.80 3.49
CA ALA A 265 -13.97 -16.34 4.12
C ALA A 265 -13.00 -15.72 3.10
N ILE A 266 -12.89 -16.33 1.92
CA ILE A 266 -12.08 -15.80 0.80
C ILE A 266 -12.66 -14.49 0.29
N VAL A 267 -13.99 -14.41 0.15
CA VAL A 267 -14.68 -13.19 -0.31
C VAL A 267 -14.34 -12.02 0.60
N ASP A 268 -14.52 -12.20 1.91
CA ASP A 268 -14.31 -11.11 2.88
C ASP A 268 -12.83 -10.73 3.00
N ALA A 269 -11.92 -11.68 3.14
CA ALA A 269 -10.49 -11.39 3.18
C ALA A 269 -10.03 -10.57 1.97
N HIS A 270 -10.50 -10.93 0.77
CA HIS A 270 -10.11 -10.26 -0.46
C HIS A 270 -10.68 -8.84 -0.57
N VAL A 271 -11.98 -8.69 -0.27
CA VAL A 271 -12.67 -7.41 -0.39
C VAL A 271 -12.21 -6.44 0.69
N TYR A 272 -12.11 -6.90 1.94
CA TYR A 272 -11.75 -6.04 3.07
C TYR A 272 -10.29 -5.59 3.05
N ALA A 273 -9.36 -6.42 2.55
CA ALA A 273 -8.01 -5.96 2.28
C ALA A 273 -7.99 -4.81 1.25
N GLY A 274 -8.79 -4.91 0.20
CA GLY A 274 -8.96 -3.85 -0.80
C GLY A 274 -9.61 -2.59 -0.21
N TRP A 275 -10.63 -2.72 0.64
CA TRP A 275 -11.27 -1.58 1.31
C TRP A 275 -10.34 -0.88 2.27
N THR A 276 -9.53 -1.61 3.01
CA THR A 276 -8.50 -1.04 3.88
C THR A 276 -7.52 -0.17 3.10
N TYR A 277 -7.03 -0.67 1.95
CA TYR A 277 -6.20 0.15 1.05
C TYR A 277 -6.93 1.42 0.60
N ASP A 278 -8.19 1.29 0.16
CA ASP A 278 -8.99 2.43 -0.34
C ASP A 278 -9.21 3.49 0.74
N TYR A 279 -9.43 3.09 1.99
CA TYR A 279 -9.57 4.02 3.12
C TYR A 279 -8.29 4.81 3.34
N TYR A 280 -7.14 4.14 3.49
CA TYR A 280 -5.86 4.83 3.70
C TYR A 280 -5.52 5.78 2.56
N PHE A 281 -5.82 5.38 1.32
CA PHE A 281 -5.60 6.24 0.16
C PHE A 281 -6.53 7.45 0.15
N LYS A 282 -7.83 7.25 0.32
CA LYS A 282 -8.84 8.31 0.27
C LYS A 282 -8.77 9.27 1.45
N ARG A 283 -8.50 8.75 2.66
CA ARG A 283 -8.48 9.53 3.89
C ARG A 283 -7.15 10.26 4.11
N PHE A 284 -6.03 9.63 3.79
CA PHE A 284 -4.70 10.12 4.14
C PHE A 284 -3.74 10.24 2.94
N SER A 285 -4.17 9.94 1.73
CA SER A 285 -3.33 9.86 0.52
C SER A 285 -2.16 8.87 0.68
N ARG A 286 -2.31 7.87 1.57
CA ARG A 286 -1.31 6.85 1.82
C ARG A 286 -1.44 5.72 0.80
N ARG A 287 -0.34 5.40 0.13
CA ARG A 287 -0.25 4.36 -0.88
C ARG A 287 0.12 3.01 -0.26
N GLY A 288 -0.89 2.30 0.27
CA GLY A 288 -0.69 1.02 0.94
C GLY A 288 0.03 1.12 2.29
N LEU A 289 0.49 -0.01 2.82
CA LEU A 289 1.06 -0.09 4.17
C LEU A 289 2.39 0.65 4.30
N ASP A 290 3.23 0.57 3.28
CA ASP A 290 4.57 1.18 3.23
C ASP A 290 4.61 2.56 2.55
N ASN A 291 3.47 3.08 2.14
CA ASN A 291 3.32 4.27 1.30
C ASN A 291 4.00 4.15 -0.10
N ARG A 292 4.21 2.92 -0.59
CA ARG A 292 4.84 2.58 -1.87
C ARG A 292 4.14 1.43 -2.59
N ASP A 293 2.91 1.11 -2.16
CA ASP A 293 2.07 0.07 -2.75
C ASP A 293 2.63 -1.35 -2.58
N VAL A 294 3.17 -1.70 -1.39
CA VAL A 294 3.53 -3.09 -1.06
C VAL A 294 2.33 -4.02 -1.29
N ALA A 295 2.59 -5.18 -1.85
CA ALA A 295 1.53 -6.17 -2.12
C ALA A 295 0.84 -6.61 -0.83
N LEU A 296 -0.48 -6.79 -0.88
CA LEU A 296 -1.28 -7.34 0.21
C LEU A 296 -1.54 -8.82 -0.07
N VAL A 297 -1.18 -9.66 0.89
CA VAL A 297 -1.28 -11.12 0.81
C VAL A 297 -2.14 -11.62 1.95
N SER A 298 -3.28 -12.22 1.63
CA SER A 298 -4.19 -12.83 2.61
C SER A 298 -4.09 -14.36 2.51
N LEU A 299 -3.78 -15.02 3.62
CA LEU A 299 -3.79 -16.47 3.75
C LEU A 299 -5.07 -16.91 4.47
N VAL A 300 -5.97 -17.56 3.73
CA VAL A 300 -7.25 -18.04 4.22
C VAL A 300 -7.21 -19.57 4.35
N HIS A 301 -7.97 -20.13 5.27
CA HIS A 301 -7.96 -21.57 5.58
C HIS A 301 -6.57 -22.13 5.89
N PRO A 302 -5.83 -21.52 6.85
CA PRO A 302 -4.49 -22.00 7.22
C PRO A 302 -4.53 -23.42 7.83
N ILE A 303 -5.63 -23.77 8.45
CA ILE A 303 -5.92 -25.06 9.06
C ILE A 303 -7.36 -25.49 8.73
N SER A 304 -7.70 -26.76 8.87
CA SER A 304 -9.11 -27.21 8.76
C SER A 304 -9.91 -26.77 9.99
N ARG A 305 -11.08 -26.19 9.80
CA ARG A 305 -11.98 -25.76 10.90
C ARG A 305 -12.31 -26.91 11.87
N ASN A 306 -12.47 -28.12 11.33
CA ASN A 306 -12.75 -29.32 12.16
C ASN A 306 -11.55 -29.82 12.94
N ALA A 307 -10.33 -29.36 12.64
CA ALA A 307 -9.14 -29.71 13.42
C ALA A 307 -9.16 -29.11 14.84
N VAL A 308 -10.10 -28.24 15.16
CA VAL A 308 -10.32 -27.69 16.51
C VAL A 308 -10.43 -28.80 17.58
N PHE A 309 -11.03 -29.93 17.24
CA PHE A 309 -11.22 -31.04 18.19
C PHE A 309 -9.92 -31.80 18.52
N THR A 310 -8.85 -31.57 17.77
CA THR A 310 -7.59 -32.31 17.91
C THR A 310 -6.36 -31.44 17.98
N GLN A 311 -6.43 -30.17 17.55
CA GLN A 311 -5.27 -29.30 17.36
C GLN A 311 -5.43 -27.90 17.98
N PHE A 312 -6.55 -27.63 18.67
CA PHE A 312 -6.79 -26.28 19.22
C PHE A 312 -5.75 -25.89 20.28
N GLU A 313 -5.35 -26.83 21.15
CA GLU A 313 -4.35 -26.55 22.20
C GLU A 313 -2.97 -26.25 21.63
N ASP A 314 -2.64 -26.84 20.48
CA ASP A 314 -1.34 -26.63 19.82
C ASP A 314 -1.28 -25.36 18.99
N PHE A 315 -2.42 -24.93 18.41
CA PHE A 315 -2.48 -23.85 17.42
C PHE A 315 -3.74 -22.97 17.57
N PRO A 316 -4.04 -22.43 18.78
CA PRO A 316 -5.27 -21.67 19.02
C PRO A 316 -5.41 -20.43 18.12
N GLU A 317 -4.31 -19.78 17.77
CA GLU A 317 -4.26 -18.57 16.91
C GLU A 317 -4.79 -18.81 15.50
N PHE A 318 -4.71 -20.04 14.97
CA PHE A 318 -5.26 -20.33 13.64
C PHE A 318 -6.77 -20.63 13.65
N PHE A 319 -7.38 -20.66 14.82
CA PHE A 319 -8.83 -20.78 14.97
C PHE A 319 -9.47 -19.46 15.36
N THR A 320 -8.98 -18.83 16.43
CA THR A 320 -9.65 -17.71 17.10
C THR A 320 -8.85 -16.40 17.07
N ASN A 321 -7.93 -16.26 16.12
CA ASN A 321 -7.18 -15.01 15.93
C ASN A 321 -6.98 -14.72 14.43
N ALA A 322 -6.55 -13.52 14.12
CA ALA A 322 -5.87 -13.16 12.89
C ALA A 322 -4.52 -12.54 13.28
N PHE A 323 -3.56 -12.51 12.37
CA PHE A 323 -2.31 -11.82 12.65
C PHE A 323 -1.61 -11.34 11.37
N TYR A 324 -0.98 -10.18 11.50
CA TYR A 324 -0.06 -9.64 10.52
C TYR A 324 1.32 -10.29 10.66
N ALA A 325 1.79 -10.93 9.60
CA ALA A 325 3.05 -11.68 9.60
C ALA A 325 4.26 -10.90 9.02
N GLY A 326 4.09 -9.59 8.79
CA GLY A 326 5.10 -8.76 8.14
C GLY A 326 4.95 -8.69 6.61
N ASP A 327 5.60 -7.71 5.98
CA ASP A 327 5.69 -7.53 4.52
C ASP A 327 4.36 -7.61 3.75
N GLY A 328 3.26 -7.17 4.36
CA GLY A 328 1.92 -7.19 3.77
C GLY A 328 1.20 -8.54 3.84
N VAL A 329 1.73 -9.49 4.61
CA VAL A 329 1.16 -10.83 4.75
C VAL A 329 0.25 -10.93 5.97
N MET A 330 -0.95 -11.49 5.78
CA MET A 330 -1.97 -11.69 6.80
C MET A 330 -2.43 -13.13 6.83
N VAL A 331 -2.68 -13.63 8.02
CA VAL A 331 -3.25 -14.97 8.26
C VAL A 331 -4.54 -14.81 9.05
N TYR A 332 -5.62 -15.46 8.60
CA TYR A 332 -6.93 -15.40 9.24
C TYR A 332 -7.31 -16.74 9.82
N GLY A 333 -7.73 -16.74 11.10
CA GLY A 333 -8.29 -17.89 11.75
C GLY A 333 -9.60 -18.35 11.15
N VAL A 334 -9.82 -19.65 11.22
CA VAL A 334 -10.97 -20.31 10.60
C VAL A 334 -12.25 -20.26 11.45
N GLY A 335 -12.19 -19.70 12.64
CA GLY A 335 -13.28 -19.74 13.60
C GLY A 335 -13.52 -21.16 14.16
N LEU A 336 -14.62 -21.28 14.92
CA LEU A 336 -15.05 -22.54 15.51
C LEU A 336 -16.19 -23.16 14.70
N PRO A 337 -16.30 -24.49 14.65
CA PRO A 337 -17.45 -25.14 14.00
C PRO A 337 -18.80 -24.69 14.60
N PRO A 338 -19.89 -24.70 13.83
CA PRO A 338 -21.22 -24.38 14.36
C PRO A 338 -21.57 -25.20 15.61
N GLY A 339 -22.01 -24.51 16.67
CA GLY A 339 -22.34 -25.10 17.95
C GLY A 339 -21.18 -25.29 18.91
N VAL A 340 -19.95 -25.03 18.49
CA VAL A 340 -18.77 -24.99 19.37
C VAL A 340 -18.59 -23.55 19.88
N THR A 341 -18.32 -23.41 21.18
CA THR A 341 -18.08 -22.09 21.81
C THR A 341 -16.78 -22.09 22.60
N LEU A 342 -16.15 -20.93 22.68
CA LEU A 342 -15.02 -20.66 23.56
C LEU A 342 -15.38 -19.52 24.49
N GLY A 343 -15.28 -19.74 25.82
CA GLY A 343 -15.69 -18.72 26.80
C GLY A 343 -17.16 -18.31 26.71
N GLY A 344 -18.03 -19.15 26.13
CA GLY A 344 -19.45 -18.83 25.90
C GLY A 344 -19.73 -18.05 24.60
N GLN A 345 -18.70 -17.76 23.80
CA GLN A 345 -18.83 -17.07 22.52
C GLN A 345 -18.69 -18.04 21.34
N THR A 346 -19.45 -17.80 20.28
CA THR A 346 -19.25 -18.42 18.97
C THR A 346 -18.22 -17.59 18.17
N TRP A 347 -17.45 -18.26 17.34
CA TRP A 347 -16.44 -17.65 16.48
C TRP A 347 -16.66 -18.09 15.04
N ASP A 348 -16.98 -17.15 14.16
CA ASP A 348 -17.03 -17.42 12.73
C ASP A 348 -15.68 -17.18 12.07
N PHE A 349 -15.55 -17.33 10.75
CA PHE A 349 -14.32 -17.01 10.04
C PHE A 349 -13.87 -15.57 10.37
N VAL A 350 -12.65 -15.44 10.89
CA VAL A 350 -12.16 -14.14 11.43
C VAL A 350 -12.03 -13.10 10.33
N SER A 351 -11.79 -13.51 9.08
CA SER A 351 -11.80 -12.61 7.92
C SER A 351 -13.16 -11.94 7.64
N GLY A 352 -14.24 -12.40 8.28
CA GLY A 352 -15.59 -11.83 8.14
C GLY A 352 -15.80 -10.51 8.89
N ALA A 353 -14.86 -10.10 9.77
CA ALA A 353 -14.90 -8.82 10.49
C ALA A 353 -14.01 -7.80 9.78
N LEU A 354 -14.61 -6.70 9.31
CA LEU A 354 -13.89 -5.65 8.58
C LEU A 354 -12.88 -4.95 9.47
N ASP A 355 -13.26 -4.64 10.70
CA ASP A 355 -12.40 -4.02 11.70
C ASP A 355 -11.15 -4.86 12.00
N ILE A 356 -11.27 -6.20 12.08
CA ILE A 356 -10.12 -7.10 12.30
C ILE A 356 -9.21 -7.15 11.08
N VAL A 357 -9.75 -7.30 9.86
CA VAL A 357 -8.92 -7.28 8.65
C VAL A 357 -8.15 -5.96 8.55
N ALA A 358 -8.79 -4.85 8.88
CA ALA A 358 -8.19 -3.54 8.88
C ALA A 358 -7.22 -3.32 10.06
N HIS A 359 -7.49 -3.89 11.24
CA HIS A 359 -6.61 -3.91 12.40
C HIS A 359 -5.28 -4.56 12.05
N GLU A 360 -5.30 -5.76 11.47
CA GLU A 360 -4.09 -6.48 11.10
C GLU A 360 -3.27 -5.73 10.05
N LEU A 361 -3.92 -5.19 9.01
CA LEU A 361 -3.23 -4.37 8.01
C LEU A 361 -2.65 -3.09 8.62
N THR A 362 -3.24 -2.55 9.68
CA THR A 362 -2.73 -1.37 10.38
C THR A 362 -1.44 -1.65 11.15
N HIS A 363 -1.20 -2.87 11.64
CA HIS A 363 0.12 -3.26 12.14
C HIS A 363 1.19 -3.04 11.07
N GLY A 364 0.91 -3.36 9.81
CA GLY A 364 1.81 -3.04 8.71
C GLY A 364 2.02 -1.54 8.51
N VAL A 365 0.99 -0.71 8.68
CA VAL A 365 1.16 0.76 8.66
C VAL A 365 2.09 1.22 9.78
N THR A 366 1.97 0.64 10.98
CA THR A 366 2.84 0.94 12.12
C THR A 366 4.28 0.51 11.85
N ASP A 367 4.50 -0.67 11.29
CA ASP A 367 5.83 -1.20 10.96
C ASP A 367 6.59 -0.33 9.95
N TYR A 368 5.87 0.21 8.97
CA TYR A 368 6.45 1.10 7.97
C TYR A 368 6.44 2.59 8.36
N SER A 369 6.06 2.92 9.61
CA SER A 369 6.04 4.32 10.08
C SER A 369 6.72 4.47 11.44
N SER A 370 5.98 4.50 12.55
CA SER A 370 6.52 4.69 13.91
C SER A 370 7.30 3.50 14.44
N ARG A 371 7.04 2.29 13.98
CA ARG A 371 7.68 1.05 14.43
C ARG A 371 7.57 0.84 15.94
N LEU A 372 6.38 1.09 16.49
CA LEU A 372 6.11 0.91 17.91
C LEU A 372 6.50 -0.49 18.37
N ILE A 373 7.41 -0.57 19.33
CA ILE A 373 7.91 -1.84 19.88
C ILE A 373 6.75 -2.56 20.54
N TYR A 374 6.54 -3.82 20.17
CA TYR A 374 5.39 -4.62 20.60
C TYR A 374 5.56 -5.16 22.02
N GLN A 375 5.72 -4.23 22.98
CA GLN A 375 5.88 -4.51 24.40
C GLN A 375 5.44 -3.33 25.25
N ASN A 376 4.80 -3.58 26.40
CA ASN A 376 4.37 -2.56 27.37
C ASN A 376 3.50 -1.45 26.73
N GLU A 377 3.68 -0.17 27.13
CA GLU A 377 2.88 0.93 26.61
C GLU A 377 3.03 1.15 25.10
N SER A 378 4.22 0.97 24.55
CA SER A 378 4.42 1.10 23.09
C SER A 378 3.68 0.01 22.32
N GLY A 379 3.65 -1.22 22.85
CA GLY A 379 2.85 -2.31 22.28
C GLY A 379 1.35 -2.05 22.42
N ALA A 380 0.91 -1.55 23.57
CA ALA A 380 -0.50 -1.17 23.78
C ALA A 380 -0.94 -0.01 22.86
N LEU A 381 -0.03 0.92 22.51
CA LEU A 381 -0.28 1.95 21.50
C LEU A 381 -0.36 1.36 20.09
N ASN A 382 0.46 0.35 19.77
CA ASN A 382 0.42 -0.36 18.50
C ASN A 382 -0.96 -1.04 18.31
N GLU A 383 -1.41 -1.79 19.34
CA GLU A 383 -2.74 -2.42 19.36
C GLU A 383 -3.86 -1.39 19.24
N ALA A 384 -3.81 -0.35 20.07
CA ALA A 384 -4.85 0.68 20.05
C ALA A 384 -4.93 1.41 18.70
N PHE A 385 -3.80 1.68 18.04
CA PHE A 385 -3.84 2.32 16.73
C PHE A 385 -4.47 1.40 15.68
N SER A 386 -4.23 0.10 15.77
CA SER A 386 -4.86 -0.90 14.94
C SER A 386 -6.38 -0.97 15.17
N ASP A 387 -6.83 -0.97 16.43
CA ASP A 387 -8.27 -0.90 16.76
C ASP A 387 -8.91 0.41 16.29
N MET A 388 -8.27 1.57 16.53
CA MET A 388 -8.77 2.88 16.10
C MET A 388 -8.95 2.98 14.59
N MET A 389 -8.00 2.46 13.81
CA MET A 389 -8.09 2.49 12.35
C MET A 389 -9.04 1.41 11.83
N GLY A 390 -9.07 0.22 12.44
CA GLY A 390 -10.05 -0.82 12.14
C GLY A 390 -11.48 -0.30 12.26
N THR A 391 -11.83 0.22 13.42
CA THR A 391 -13.14 0.86 13.69
C THR A 391 -13.40 2.04 12.73
N SER A 392 -12.41 2.88 12.46
CA SER A 392 -12.59 4.01 11.52
C SER A 392 -12.86 3.55 10.10
N ILE A 393 -12.27 2.44 9.66
CA ILE A 393 -12.52 1.82 8.35
C ILE A 393 -13.93 1.25 8.29
N GLU A 394 -14.36 0.64 9.37
CA GLU A 394 -15.72 0.15 9.48
C GLU A 394 -16.74 1.30 9.34
N PHE A 395 -16.61 2.39 10.10
CA PHE A 395 -17.43 3.59 9.95
C PHE A 395 -17.34 4.27 8.58
N PHE A 396 -16.30 4.01 7.82
CA PHE A 396 -16.15 4.56 6.48
C PHE A 396 -16.94 3.77 5.42
N PHE A 397 -17.12 2.46 5.61
CA PHE A 397 -17.77 1.57 4.65
C PHE A 397 -19.16 1.05 5.09
N GLN A 398 -19.46 1.11 6.38
CA GLN A 398 -20.70 0.63 6.96
C GLN A 398 -21.47 1.76 7.65
N GLU A 399 -22.79 1.63 7.67
CA GLU A 399 -23.65 2.59 8.36
C GLU A 399 -23.56 2.41 9.89
N PRO A 400 -23.51 3.49 10.69
CA PRO A 400 -23.48 3.39 12.13
C PRO A 400 -24.70 2.64 12.69
N GLY A 401 -24.49 1.83 13.72
CA GLY A 401 -25.57 1.12 14.42
C GLY A 401 -25.07 -0.11 15.15
N ASN A 402 -26.02 -0.86 15.70
CA ASN A 402 -25.75 -2.12 16.39
C ASN A 402 -26.13 -3.31 15.51
N GLY A 403 -25.38 -4.40 15.62
CA GLY A 403 -25.63 -5.65 14.90
C GLY A 403 -24.72 -5.81 13.68
N SER A 404 -24.85 -6.95 13.01
CA SER A 404 -23.93 -7.32 11.93
C SER A 404 -23.93 -6.32 10.77
N LEU A 405 -22.74 -6.04 10.24
CA LEU A 405 -22.50 -5.08 9.15
C LEU A 405 -22.92 -3.65 9.51
N ARG A 406 -22.81 -3.30 10.78
CA ARG A 406 -23.04 -1.96 11.31
C ARG A 406 -21.81 -1.50 12.08
N ALA A 407 -21.35 -0.31 11.76
CA ALA A 407 -20.19 0.26 12.42
C ALA A 407 -20.52 0.72 13.84
N ASP A 408 -19.79 0.23 14.80
CA ASP A 408 -19.85 0.67 16.19
C ASP A 408 -18.45 0.73 16.83
N TYR A 409 -18.34 0.64 18.14
CA TYR A 409 -17.06 0.72 18.87
C TYR A 409 -16.70 -0.59 19.58
N ALA A 410 -17.38 -1.68 19.27
CA ALA A 410 -16.92 -3.01 19.62
C ALA A 410 -15.88 -3.50 18.61
N ILE A 411 -15.11 -4.51 18.94
CA ILE A 411 -14.09 -5.09 18.08
C ILE A 411 -14.42 -6.55 17.85
N ALA A 412 -14.47 -6.97 16.58
CA ALA A 412 -14.79 -8.33 16.12
C ALA A 412 -16.21 -8.81 16.43
N GLU A 413 -17.16 -7.95 16.82
CA GLU A 413 -18.51 -8.35 17.23
C GLU A 413 -19.32 -8.98 16.08
N ASP A 414 -18.95 -8.69 14.84
CA ASP A 414 -19.53 -9.29 13.65
C ASP A 414 -19.32 -10.81 13.58
N VAL A 415 -18.19 -11.31 14.06
CA VAL A 415 -17.82 -12.73 13.99
C VAL A 415 -17.65 -13.40 15.34
N VAL A 416 -17.46 -12.65 16.43
CA VAL A 416 -17.34 -13.14 17.80
C VAL A 416 -18.57 -12.74 18.59
N ARG A 417 -19.46 -13.71 18.86
CA ARG A 417 -20.78 -13.41 19.44
C ARG A 417 -21.03 -14.20 20.72
N PRO A 418 -21.61 -13.54 21.74
CA PRO A 418 -21.99 -12.13 21.79
C PRO A 418 -20.83 -11.18 22.09
N GLY A 419 -20.89 -9.94 21.57
CA GLY A 419 -20.20 -8.77 22.11
C GLY A 419 -18.76 -8.51 21.65
N GLY A 420 -18.21 -9.32 20.73
CA GLY A 420 -16.84 -9.11 20.27
C GLY A 420 -15.76 -9.49 21.29
N ILE A 421 -14.55 -8.97 21.09
CA ILE A 421 -13.38 -9.25 21.95
C ILE A 421 -12.95 -8.05 22.81
N ARG A 422 -13.24 -6.82 22.38
CA ARG A 422 -12.94 -5.56 23.09
C ARG A 422 -14.03 -4.53 22.83
N SER A 423 -14.06 -3.46 23.62
CA SER A 423 -14.93 -2.31 23.40
C SER A 423 -14.17 -1.01 23.66
N MET A 424 -14.16 -0.11 22.70
CA MET A 424 -13.55 1.22 22.85
C MET A 424 -14.45 2.16 23.65
N SER A 425 -15.77 1.97 23.60
CA SER A 425 -16.74 2.76 24.35
C SER A 425 -16.83 2.37 25.83
N ASP A 426 -16.69 1.10 26.14
CA ASP A 426 -16.68 0.55 27.50
C ASP A 426 -15.67 -0.59 27.64
N PRO A 427 -14.35 -0.28 27.75
CA PRO A 427 -13.31 -1.31 27.89
C PRO A 427 -13.58 -2.28 29.05
N ALA A 428 -14.15 -1.77 30.14
CA ALA A 428 -14.42 -2.58 31.33
C ALA A 428 -15.49 -3.66 31.14
N ALA A 429 -16.31 -3.60 30.08
CA ALA A 429 -17.22 -4.67 29.72
C ALA A 429 -16.49 -5.97 29.34
N HIS A 430 -15.24 -5.86 28.86
CA HIS A 430 -14.36 -6.99 28.54
C HIS A 430 -13.23 -7.21 29.57
N GLY A 431 -13.24 -6.44 30.68
CA GLY A 431 -12.23 -6.52 31.72
C GLY A 431 -10.98 -5.66 31.47
N ASP A 432 -10.98 -4.86 30.41
CA ASP A 432 -9.87 -4.00 30.04
C ASP A 432 -9.93 -2.67 30.82
N PRO A 433 -8.79 -2.01 31.08
CA PRO A 433 -8.75 -0.75 31.79
C PRO A 433 -9.24 0.42 30.92
N ASP A 434 -10.15 1.21 31.47
CA ASP A 434 -10.62 2.48 30.91
C ASP A 434 -9.81 3.70 31.39
N HIS A 435 -8.81 3.46 32.30
CA HIS A 435 -8.06 4.52 32.94
C HIS A 435 -6.65 4.06 33.35
N TYR A 436 -5.66 4.94 33.23
CA TYR A 436 -4.25 4.66 33.46
C TYR A 436 -3.94 4.10 34.88
N SER A 437 -4.67 4.52 35.90
CA SER A 437 -4.51 3.98 37.25
C SER A 437 -4.88 2.52 37.40
N ARG A 438 -5.62 1.97 36.43
CA ARG A 438 -6.06 0.57 36.41
C ARG A 438 -5.28 -0.28 35.43
N ARG A 439 -4.23 0.29 34.78
CA ARG A 439 -3.45 -0.45 33.78
C ARG A 439 -2.88 -1.74 34.34
N PHE A 440 -2.81 -2.74 33.51
CA PHE A 440 -2.10 -3.96 33.80
C PHE A 440 -0.59 -3.68 33.90
N THR A 441 0.07 -4.24 34.94
CA THR A 441 1.49 -4.04 35.21
C THR A 441 2.28 -5.34 35.30
N GLY A 442 1.65 -6.47 34.93
CA GLY A 442 2.29 -7.78 34.88
C GLY A 442 3.12 -7.97 33.61
N THR A 443 3.69 -9.17 33.45
CA THR A 443 4.52 -9.53 32.30
C THR A 443 3.78 -10.31 31.22
N ALA A 444 2.59 -10.83 31.52
CA ALA A 444 1.76 -11.52 30.54
C ALA A 444 1.39 -10.61 29.37
N ASP A 445 1.08 -11.17 28.22
CA ASP A 445 0.65 -10.41 27.04
C ASP A 445 1.66 -9.31 26.67
N ASN A 446 2.94 -9.64 26.63
CA ASN A 446 4.03 -8.68 26.37
C ASN A 446 3.98 -7.41 27.25
N GLY A 447 3.50 -7.54 28.50
CA GLY A 447 3.27 -6.42 29.41
C GLY A 447 1.88 -5.80 29.26
N GLY A 448 0.91 -6.58 28.80
CA GLY A 448 -0.50 -6.21 28.66
C GLY A 448 -0.79 -5.36 27.43
N VAL A 449 -0.24 -5.73 26.28
CA VAL A 449 -0.41 -4.92 25.05
C VAL A 449 -1.87 -4.89 24.59
N HIS A 450 -2.58 -6.03 24.60
CA HIS A 450 -4.00 -6.07 24.25
C HIS A 450 -4.90 -5.54 25.37
N ILE A 451 -4.49 -5.73 26.65
CA ILE A 451 -5.24 -5.28 27.81
C ILE A 451 -5.20 -3.75 27.92
N ASN A 452 -3.98 -3.18 27.91
CA ASN A 452 -3.78 -1.74 28.12
C ASN A 452 -4.16 -0.88 26.91
N SER A 453 -4.37 -1.48 25.74
CA SER A 453 -4.91 -0.81 24.55
C SER A 453 -6.28 -0.17 24.82
N GLY A 454 -7.04 -0.69 25.77
CA GLY A 454 -8.32 -0.14 26.20
C GLY A 454 -8.23 1.34 26.63
N ILE A 455 -7.11 1.77 27.23
CA ILE A 455 -6.91 3.15 27.69
C ILE A 455 -6.86 4.15 26.52
N PRO A 456 -5.93 4.03 25.54
CA PRO A 456 -5.92 4.91 24.37
C PRO A 456 -7.13 4.71 23.45
N ASN A 457 -7.70 3.51 23.35
CA ASN A 457 -8.95 3.26 22.64
C ASN A 457 -10.10 4.10 23.21
N HIS A 458 -10.25 4.09 24.52
CA HIS A 458 -11.27 4.89 25.19
C HIS A 458 -11.02 6.41 25.05
N ALA A 459 -9.76 6.84 25.04
CA ALA A 459 -9.42 8.24 24.75
C ALA A 459 -9.82 8.64 23.32
N PHE A 460 -9.61 7.77 22.32
CA PHE A 460 -10.06 8.00 20.95
C PHE A 460 -11.58 8.11 20.85
N TYR A 461 -12.31 7.15 21.46
CA TYR A 461 -13.76 7.18 21.53
C TYR A 461 -14.28 8.48 22.14
N LEU A 462 -13.78 8.86 23.33
CA LEU A 462 -14.20 10.09 24.04
C LEU A 462 -13.88 11.36 23.24
N ALA A 463 -12.77 11.38 22.49
CA ALA A 463 -12.42 12.54 21.66
C ALA A 463 -13.41 12.72 20.50
N ILE A 464 -14.03 11.64 20.01
CA ILE A 464 -15.05 11.67 18.95
C ILE A 464 -16.44 11.93 19.55
N GLU A 465 -16.93 11.00 20.35
CA GLU A 465 -18.32 10.97 20.80
C GLU A 465 -18.57 11.84 22.05
N GLY A 466 -17.52 12.10 22.83
CA GLY A 466 -17.67 12.70 24.16
C GLY A 466 -18.14 11.69 25.19
N GLY A 467 -18.57 12.19 26.34
CA GLY A 467 -19.08 11.35 27.42
C GLY A 467 -18.27 11.50 28.70
N THR A 468 -18.48 10.59 29.65
CA THR A 468 -17.84 10.62 30.95
C THR A 468 -17.08 9.32 31.19
N ASN A 469 -15.78 9.41 31.46
CA ASN A 469 -15.00 8.24 31.85
C ASN A 469 -15.47 7.74 33.21
N ARG A 470 -15.78 6.46 33.32
CA ARG A 470 -16.36 5.85 34.53
C ARG A 470 -15.42 5.90 35.75
N THR A 471 -14.14 5.73 35.52
CA THR A 471 -13.13 5.64 36.58
C THR A 471 -12.78 7.02 37.15
N SER A 472 -12.54 8.02 36.31
CA SER A 472 -12.19 9.38 36.74
C SER A 472 -13.39 10.28 37.06
N GLY A 473 -14.56 9.98 36.47
CA GLY A 473 -15.73 10.86 36.55
C GLY A 473 -15.61 12.15 35.72
N LEU A 474 -14.52 12.29 34.94
CA LEU A 474 -14.30 13.47 34.08
C LEU A 474 -15.11 13.36 32.79
N SER A 475 -15.77 14.46 32.46
CA SER A 475 -16.53 14.57 31.20
C SER A 475 -15.69 15.17 30.10
N VAL A 476 -15.84 14.66 28.88
CA VAL A 476 -15.17 15.09 27.66
C VAL A 476 -16.21 15.63 26.68
N GLN A 477 -15.94 16.79 26.12
CA GLN A 477 -16.69 17.28 24.97
C GLN A 477 -16.00 16.79 23.71
N GLY A 478 -16.53 15.73 23.10
CA GLY A 478 -16.04 15.21 21.82
C GLY A 478 -16.32 16.18 20.68
N VAL A 479 -15.71 15.90 19.53
CA VAL A 479 -15.98 16.67 18.29
C VAL A 479 -17.35 16.34 17.69
N GLY A 480 -17.96 15.24 18.11
CA GLY A 480 -19.21 14.65 17.59
C GLY A 480 -18.98 13.74 16.38
N ALA A 481 -19.83 12.72 16.23
CA ALA A 481 -19.74 11.69 15.19
C ALA A 481 -19.57 12.25 13.76
N ALA A 482 -20.25 13.36 13.44
CA ALA A 482 -20.17 14.01 12.13
C ALA A 482 -18.76 14.59 11.83
N ASN A 483 -17.94 14.79 12.86
CA ASN A 483 -16.58 15.33 12.75
C ASN A 483 -15.49 14.30 13.09
N ARG A 484 -15.84 13.02 13.20
CA ARG A 484 -14.92 11.92 13.55
C ARG A 484 -13.64 11.93 12.71
N GLU A 485 -13.72 12.27 11.42
CA GLU A 485 -12.57 12.42 10.55
C GLU A 485 -11.47 13.33 11.12
N GLN A 486 -11.81 14.34 11.89
CA GLN A 486 -10.79 15.21 12.50
C GLN A 486 -9.91 14.43 13.48
N ILE A 487 -10.52 13.57 14.30
CA ILE A 487 -9.80 12.75 15.29
C ILE A 487 -9.04 11.62 14.60
N GLU A 488 -9.62 10.97 13.58
CA GLU A 488 -8.93 9.99 12.73
C GLU A 488 -7.62 10.58 12.16
N ARG A 489 -7.68 11.80 11.60
CA ARG A 489 -6.50 12.50 11.04
C ARG A 489 -5.48 12.88 12.11
N VAL A 490 -5.93 13.28 13.30
CA VAL A 490 -5.05 13.62 14.43
C VAL A 490 -4.27 12.38 14.87
N PHE A 491 -4.96 11.28 15.14
CA PHE A 491 -4.31 10.05 15.60
C PHE A 491 -3.43 9.45 14.50
N TYR A 492 -3.92 9.37 13.26
CA TYR A 492 -3.09 8.92 12.14
C TYR A 492 -1.78 9.72 12.03
N ARG A 493 -1.84 11.07 12.05
CA ARG A 493 -0.64 11.91 11.98
C ARG A 493 0.29 11.66 13.15
N ALA A 494 -0.24 11.60 14.38
CA ALA A 494 0.56 11.34 15.56
C ALA A 494 1.28 9.99 15.47
N PHE A 495 0.54 8.93 15.18
CA PHE A 495 1.05 7.56 15.18
C PHE A 495 1.96 7.22 14.00
N THR A 496 1.81 7.90 12.86
CA THR A 496 2.66 7.62 11.69
C THR A 496 3.83 8.57 11.53
N GLN A 497 3.82 9.77 12.17
CA GLN A 497 4.81 10.81 11.91
C GLN A 497 5.49 11.37 13.16
N LEU A 498 4.87 11.27 14.34
CA LEU A 498 5.36 11.97 15.54
C LEU A 498 5.83 11.03 16.66
N LEU A 499 5.27 9.81 16.74
CA LEU A 499 5.64 8.87 17.80
C LEU A 499 7.00 8.21 17.55
N PRO A 500 7.87 8.12 18.57
CA PRO A 500 9.04 7.26 18.56
C PRO A 500 8.65 5.79 18.81
N ALA A 501 9.51 4.85 18.45
CA ALA A 501 9.24 3.41 18.56
C ALA A 501 8.97 2.91 19.99
N ASN A 502 9.50 3.60 21.01
CA ASN A 502 9.31 3.27 22.43
C ASN A 502 8.35 4.27 23.12
N ALA A 503 7.37 4.80 22.40
CA ALA A 503 6.44 5.79 22.94
C ALA A 503 5.67 5.27 24.17
N THR A 504 5.48 6.14 25.14
CA THR A 504 4.56 5.94 26.27
C THR A 504 3.21 6.61 26.00
N PHE A 505 2.20 6.34 26.80
CA PHE A 505 0.91 7.01 26.69
C PHE A 505 1.02 8.53 26.87
N SER A 506 1.92 9.00 27.75
CA SER A 506 2.19 10.43 27.91
C SER A 506 2.78 11.05 26.65
N VAL A 507 3.68 10.35 25.95
CA VAL A 507 4.21 10.77 24.64
C VAL A 507 3.11 10.78 23.59
N ALA A 508 2.23 9.78 23.58
CA ALA A 508 1.11 9.70 22.64
C ALA A 508 0.12 10.86 22.86
N ARG A 509 -0.17 11.21 24.12
CA ARG A 509 -0.95 12.39 24.46
C ARG A 509 -0.33 13.67 23.89
N ALA A 510 0.95 13.90 24.13
CA ALA A 510 1.65 15.08 23.64
C ALA A 510 1.65 15.14 22.11
N ALA A 511 1.91 14.01 21.45
CA ALA A 511 1.94 13.90 19.99
C ALA A 511 0.56 14.13 19.36
N THR A 512 -0.51 13.58 19.93
CA THR A 512 -1.88 13.79 19.41
C THR A 512 -2.36 15.21 19.61
N ILE A 513 -2.03 15.87 20.74
CA ILE A 513 -2.31 17.30 20.95
C ILE A 513 -1.54 18.15 19.92
N GLN A 514 -0.26 17.84 19.67
CA GLN A 514 0.52 18.54 18.64
C GLN A 514 -0.06 18.31 17.25
N ALA A 515 -0.44 17.08 16.91
CA ALA A 515 -1.08 16.77 15.63
C ALA A 515 -2.39 17.55 15.44
N ALA A 516 -3.21 17.70 16.49
CA ALA A 516 -4.42 18.50 16.45
C ALA A 516 -4.14 19.98 16.17
N ARG A 517 -3.11 20.55 16.80
CA ARG A 517 -2.65 21.93 16.54
C ARG A 517 -2.16 22.11 15.10
N ASP A 518 -1.37 21.17 14.60
CA ASP A 518 -0.82 21.21 13.23
C ASP A 518 -1.94 21.19 12.17
N LEU A 519 -2.97 20.39 12.39
CA LEU A 519 -4.03 20.15 11.41
C LEU A 519 -5.17 21.17 11.49
N PHE A 520 -5.52 21.61 12.70
CA PHE A 520 -6.74 22.40 12.94
C PHE A 520 -6.50 23.73 13.67
N GLY A 521 -5.26 23.99 14.07
CA GLY A 521 -4.88 25.21 14.80
C GLY A 521 -5.00 25.08 16.31
N GLN A 522 -4.32 26.00 16.99
CA GLN A 522 -4.33 26.10 18.44
C GLN A 522 -5.74 26.43 18.97
N ASN A 523 -6.12 25.81 20.08
CA ASN A 523 -7.44 25.93 20.70
C ASN A 523 -8.61 25.46 19.80
N SER A 524 -8.35 24.63 18.79
CA SER A 524 -9.40 24.00 17.99
C SER A 524 -10.27 23.04 18.82
N ALA A 525 -11.44 22.69 18.30
CA ALA A 525 -12.31 21.70 18.94
C ALA A 525 -11.59 20.33 19.06
N ALA A 526 -10.84 19.94 18.02
CA ALA A 526 -10.07 18.70 18.03
C ALA A 526 -8.98 18.70 19.11
N GLU A 527 -8.22 19.80 19.26
CA GLU A 527 -7.20 19.90 20.33
C GLU A 527 -7.81 19.78 21.73
N ARG A 528 -8.92 20.50 21.97
CA ARG A 528 -9.61 20.44 23.26
C ARG A 528 -10.16 19.05 23.55
N ALA A 529 -10.82 18.43 22.59
CA ALA A 529 -11.38 17.08 22.72
C ALA A 529 -10.29 16.05 23.05
N VAL A 530 -9.20 16.04 22.29
CA VAL A 530 -8.06 15.13 22.52
C VAL A 530 -7.42 15.38 23.89
N THR A 531 -7.21 16.64 24.27
CA THR A 531 -6.63 16.98 25.58
C THR A 531 -7.51 16.51 26.72
N GLN A 532 -8.83 16.75 26.65
CA GLN A 532 -9.79 16.31 27.65
C GLN A 532 -9.88 14.79 27.72
N ALA A 533 -9.88 14.11 26.57
CA ALA A 533 -9.99 12.66 26.49
C ALA A 533 -8.80 11.97 27.18
N TRP A 534 -7.56 12.37 26.86
CA TRP A 534 -6.38 11.83 27.55
C TRP A 534 -6.37 12.13 29.06
N THR A 535 -6.80 13.32 29.45
CA THR A 535 -6.93 13.65 30.86
C THR A 535 -7.99 12.78 31.55
N ALA A 536 -9.13 12.54 30.88
CA ALA A 536 -10.20 11.71 31.42
C ALA A 536 -9.79 10.26 31.65
N VAL A 537 -8.96 9.70 30.76
CA VAL A 537 -8.39 8.35 30.94
C VAL A 537 -7.15 8.30 31.82
N GLY A 538 -6.82 9.42 32.52
CA GLY A 538 -5.75 9.51 33.54
C GLY A 538 -4.33 9.61 33.00
N VAL A 539 -4.14 9.97 31.74
CA VAL A 539 -2.83 10.24 31.14
C VAL A 539 -2.59 11.75 31.11
N ASN A 540 -1.59 12.23 31.85
CA ASN A 540 -1.28 13.65 32.03
C ASN A 540 0.08 14.05 31.45
#